data_bd8e659d110907a060b59e2ba48701d0
#
_entry.id   bd8e659d110907a060b59e2ba48701d0
#
_cell.length_a   1.000
_cell.length_b   1.000
_cell.length_c   1.000
_cell.angle_alpha   90.00
_cell.angle_beta   90.00
_cell.angle_gamma   90.00
#
_symmetry.space_group_name_H-M   'P 1'
#
loop_
_entity.id
_entity.type
_entity.pdbx_description
1 polymer ?
#
loop_
_entity_poly.entity_id
_entity_poly.type
_entity_poly.pdbx_seq_one_letter_code
_entity_poly.pdbx_strand_id
1 'polypeptide(L)'
;MFYVGFDVLRDTIQKILSHEETVIDPLGATLGIMSAAIMFVVYLYNTRLSKKSNSKALKAAAKDNLSDAVTSLGTTIAILASSFNYPIVDKLVAIIITFFILKTAYDIFIESSFSLSDGFDDRLLEDYQKAIMEIPKISKVKSQRGRTYGSNIYLDITLEMNPDLSVFESHEIADQVESMLEERFGVFDTDVHIEPAPIPEDEVLDNVYKKLLMREQLIDQGNQLEELLADDFVYIRQNGKQMDKEAYKAEKDLNSAIKDIQITSISQKTKLISYELDGIVHTSIWRRHETWQNIFHQETKKE
;
A
#
# COMPACT_ATOMS: atom_id res chain seq x y z
N MET A 1 -2.66 0.55 36.08
CA MET A 1 -3.49 1.76 36.01
C MET A 1 -4.98 1.52 36.28
N PHE A 2 -5.73 0.69 35.54
CA PHE A 2 -7.15 0.46 35.79
C PHE A 2 -7.45 0.01 37.22
N TYR A 3 -6.68 -0.96 37.73
CA TYR A 3 -6.83 -1.42 39.13
C TYR A 3 -6.60 -0.28 40.12
N VAL A 4 -5.53 0.50 39.92
CA VAL A 4 -5.22 1.66 40.80
C VAL A 4 -6.32 2.73 40.71
N GLY A 5 -6.79 3.05 39.48
CA GLY A 5 -7.88 4.01 39.32
C GLY A 5 -9.18 3.57 39.98
N PHE A 6 -9.51 2.27 39.90
CA PHE A 6 -10.66 1.72 40.57
C PHE A 6 -10.53 1.71 42.08
N ASP A 7 -9.34 1.41 42.62
CA ASP A 7 -9.06 1.41 44.06
C ASP A 7 -9.16 2.82 44.63
N VAL A 8 -8.58 3.81 43.94
CA VAL A 8 -8.72 5.24 44.31
C VAL A 8 -10.16 5.70 44.25
N LEU A 9 -10.96 5.26 43.28
CA LEU A 9 -12.38 5.57 43.20
C LEU A 9 -13.15 4.99 44.37
N ARG A 10 -12.91 3.72 44.71
CA ARG A 10 -13.52 3.04 45.85
C ARG A 10 -13.21 3.74 47.14
N ASP A 11 -11.92 4.08 47.40
CA ASP A 11 -11.49 4.78 48.58
C ASP A 11 -12.10 6.18 48.70
N THR A 12 -12.17 6.91 47.57
CA THR A 12 -12.80 8.22 47.48
C THR A 12 -14.30 8.13 47.84
N ILE A 13 -15.03 7.16 47.29
CA ILE A 13 -16.45 6.95 47.59
C ILE A 13 -16.61 6.61 49.08
N GLN A 14 -15.75 5.73 49.60
CA GLN A 14 -15.81 5.34 51.02
C GLN A 14 -15.58 6.52 51.98
N LYS A 15 -14.58 7.35 51.69
CA LYS A 15 -14.29 8.59 52.44
C LYS A 15 -15.42 9.62 52.39
N ILE A 16 -16.11 9.72 51.25
CA ILE A 16 -17.31 10.57 51.14
C ILE A 16 -18.44 10.09 52.03
N LEU A 17 -18.66 8.76 52.05
CA LEU A 17 -19.76 8.14 52.83
C LEU A 17 -19.46 8.11 54.33
N SER A 18 -18.23 7.83 54.72
CA SER A 18 -17.86 7.69 56.16
C SER A 18 -17.70 9.02 56.90
N HIS A 19 -17.73 10.16 56.18
CA HIS A 19 -17.47 11.50 56.75
C HIS A 19 -16.15 11.58 57.56
N GLU A 20 -15.18 10.73 57.26
CA GLU A 20 -13.88 10.75 57.91
C GLU A 20 -13.12 12.06 57.54
N GLU A 21 -12.69 12.77 58.59
CA GLU A 21 -11.74 13.90 58.44
C GLU A 21 -10.33 13.33 58.36
N THR A 22 -9.68 13.50 57.22
CA THR A 22 -8.26 13.13 57.07
C THR A 22 -7.39 14.10 57.82
N VAL A 23 -6.67 13.60 58.85
CA VAL A 23 -5.59 14.37 59.50
C VAL A 23 -4.44 14.46 58.53
N ILE A 24 -4.16 15.68 58.04
CA ILE A 24 -3.20 15.89 56.97
C ILE A 24 -1.97 16.61 57.52
N ASP A 25 -0.81 15.97 57.30
CA ASP A 25 0.49 16.58 57.64
C ASP A 25 0.90 17.56 56.50
N PRO A 26 1.13 18.86 56.79
CA PRO A 26 1.59 19.83 55.81
C PRO A 26 2.92 19.49 55.13
N LEU A 27 3.74 18.64 55.74
CA LEU A 27 4.95 18.07 55.09
C LEU A 27 4.60 17.27 53.83
N GLY A 28 3.44 16.63 53.79
CA GLY A 28 2.94 15.92 52.59
C GLY A 28 2.79 16.82 51.35
N ALA A 29 2.44 18.11 51.56
CA ALA A 29 2.32 19.07 50.45
C ALA A 29 3.68 19.37 49.77
N THR A 30 4.75 19.47 50.55
CA THR A 30 6.09 19.73 50.00
C THR A 30 6.61 18.52 49.19
N LEU A 31 6.36 17.31 49.69
CA LEU A 31 6.68 16.08 48.99
C LEU A 31 5.86 15.92 47.70
N GLY A 32 4.58 16.31 47.73
CA GLY A 32 3.71 16.29 46.56
C GLY A 32 4.17 17.25 45.46
N ILE A 33 4.60 18.47 45.81
CA ILE A 33 5.17 19.43 44.84
C ILE A 33 6.46 18.88 44.23
N MET A 34 7.37 18.33 45.06
CA MET A 34 8.60 17.71 44.53
C MET A 34 8.31 16.55 43.59
N SER A 35 7.41 15.66 43.96
CA SER A 35 7.00 14.54 43.13
C SER A 35 6.42 15.03 41.81
N ALA A 36 5.48 15.98 41.84
CA ALA A 36 4.89 16.56 40.63
C ALA A 36 5.95 17.18 39.70
N ALA A 37 6.92 17.92 40.26
CA ALA A 37 8.00 18.52 39.48
C ALA A 37 8.90 17.45 38.81
N ILE A 38 9.29 16.42 39.57
CA ILE A 38 10.12 15.31 39.06
C ILE A 38 9.36 14.58 37.93
N MET A 39 8.11 14.19 38.16
CA MET A 39 7.31 13.46 37.15
C MET A 39 7.05 14.31 35.91
N PHE A 40 6.87 15.62 36.06
CA PHE A 40 6.71 16.51 34.92
C PHE A 40 8.00 16.63 34.08
N VAL A 41 9.18 16.68 34.75
CA VAL A 41 10.47 16.66 34.01
C VAL A 41 10.65 15.34 33.25
N VAL A 42 10.34 14.20 33.89
CA VAL A 42 10.40 12.87 33.24
C VAL A 42 9.41 12.80 32.10
N TYR A 43 8.19 13.32 32.24
CA TYR A 43 7.22 13.46 31.15
C TYR A 43 7.80 14.21 29.94
N LEU A 44 8.41 15.37 30.16
CA LEU A 44 9.02 16.18 29.10
C LEU A 44 10.17 15.41 28.40
N TYR A 45 11.01 14.75 29.20
CA TYR A 45 12.10 13.92 28.66
C TYR A 45 11.58 12.75 27.80
N ASN A 46 10.66 11.97 28.35
CA ASN A 46 10.06 10.82 27.64
C ASN A 46 9.29 11.26 26.39
N THR A 47 8.60 12.40 26.42
CA THR A 47 7.91 12.95 25.26
C THR A 47 8.89 13.32 24.14
N ARG A 48 10.03 13.95 24.47
CA ARG A 48 11.07 14.27 23.48
C ARG A 48 11.70 13.01 22.90
N LEU A 49 12.02 12.06 23.77
CA LEU A 49 12.65 10.79 23.36
C LEU A 49 11.70 9.95 22.51
N SER A 50 10.43 9.87 22.87
CA SER A 50 9.38 9.19 22.10
C SER A 50 9.25 9.73 20.68
N LYS A 51 9.25 11.06 20.53
CA LYS A 51 9.21 11.70 19.19
C LYS A 51 10.46 11.40 18.36
N LYS A 52 11.64 11.37 19.02
CA LYS A 52 12.91 11.10 18.32
C LYS A 52 13.05 9.63 17.90
N SER A 53 12.57 8.71 18.72
CA SER A 53 12.68 7.26 18.47
C SER A 53 11.43 6.64 17.84
N ASN A 54 10.39 7.43 17.59
CA ASN A 54 9.05 6.99 17.15
C ASN A 54 8.49 5.84 18.02
N SER A 55 8.84 5.80 19.30
CA SER A 55 8.49 4.71 20.21
C SER A 55 7.14 4.92 20.88
N LYS A 56 6.16 4.05 20.57
CA LYS A 56 4.83 4.03 21.20
C LYS A 56 4.91 3.73 22.70
N ALA A 57 5.85 2.87 23.11
CA ALA A 57 6.07 2.53 24.51
C ALA A 57 6.54 3.77 25.34
N LEU A 58 7.49 4.55 24.81
CA LEU A 58 7.92 5.79 25.46
C LEU A 58 6.81 6.85 25.50
N LYS A 59 5.94 6.88 24.48
CA LYS A 59 4.77 7.76 24.46
C LYS A 59 3.76 7.38 25.54
N ALA A 60 3.52 6.08 25.74
CA ALA A 60 2.66 5.59 26.81
C ALA A 60 3.26 5.91 28.19
N ALA A 61 4.57 5.68 28.39
CA ALA A 61 5.27 6.03 29.63
C ALA A 61 5.23 7.55 29.91
N ALA A 62 5.32 8.40 28.87
CA ALA A 62 5.15 9.84 29.04
C ALA A 62 3.75 10.21 29.54
N LYS A 63 2.69 9.62 28.95
CA LYS A 63 1.31 9.85 29.41
C LYS A 63 1.10 9.43 30.87
N ASP A 64 1.71 8.31 31.26
CA ASP A 64 1.70 7.80 32.62
C ASP A 64 2.35 8.80 33.60
N ASN A 65 3.56 9.25 33.28
CA ASN A 65 4.25 10.26 34.10
C ASN A 65 3.50 11.60 34.19
N LEU A 66 2.80 12.00 33.13
CA LEU A 66 1.94 13.18 33.19
C LEU A 66 0.76 12.96 34.13
N SER A 67 0.14 11.78 34.11
CA SER A 67 -0.93 11.41 35.03
C SER A 67 -0.47 11.45 36.47
N ASP A 68 0.72 10.93 36.77
CA ASP A 68 1.33 10.94 38.08
C ASP A 68 1.67 12.37 38.54
N ALA A 69 2.18 13.22 37.66
CA ALA A 69 2.44 14.63 37.96
C ALA A 69 1.15 15.38 38.31
N VAL A 70 0.07 15.19 37.54
CA VAL A 70 -1.24 15.81 37.80
C VAL A 70 -1.85 15.29 39.10
N THR A 71 -1.76 13.99 39.35
CA THR A 71 -2.22 13.36 40.59
C THR A 71 -1.49 13.93 41.81
N SER A 72 -0.15 14.02 41.76
CA SER A 72 0.67 14.57 42.84
C SER A 72 0.35 16.04 43.08
N LEU A 73 0.13 16.84 42.05
CA LEU A 73 -0.26 18.24 42.15
C LEU A 73 -1.66 18.38 42.77
N GLY A 74 -2.62 17.57 42.30
CA GLY A 74 -3.98 17.55 42.81
C GLY A 74 -4.01 17.16 44.30
N THR A 75 -3.28 16.12 44.69
CA THR A 75 -3.15 15.70 46.09
C THR A 75 -2.54 16.83 46.92
N THR A 76 -1.55 17.54 46.41
CA THR A 76 -0.96 18.71 47.10
C THR A 76 -2.01 19.79 47.33
N ILE A 77 -2.84 20.11 46.31
CA ILE A 77 -3.93 21.09 46.44
C ILE A 77 -4.94 20.65 47.50
N ALA A 78 -5.29 19.37 47.51
CA ALA A 78 -6.21 18.79 48.46
C ALA A 78 -5.68 18.93 49.93
N ILE A 79 -4.38 18.60 50.12
CA ILE A 79 -3.68 18.75 51.40
C ILE A 79 -3.72 20.21 51.89
N LEU A 80 -3.36 21.15 51.01
CA LEU A 80 -3.36 22.58 51.36
C LEU A 80 -4.77 23.09 51.68
N ALA A 81 -5.77 22.72 50.84
CA ALA A 81 -7.16 23.12 51.08
C ALA A 81 -7.72 22.58 52.42
N SER A 82 -7.41 21.33 52.73
CA SER A 82 -7.80 20.73 54.03
C SER A 82 -7.10 21.42 55.21
N SER A 83 -5.84 21.83 55.06
CA SER A 83 -5.13 22.63 56.10
C SER A 83 -5.77 24.00 56.35
N PHE A 84 -6.53 24.53 55.40
CA PHE A 84 -7.32 25.75 55.52
C PHE A 84 -8.80 25.53 55.93
N ASN A 85 -9.14 24.34 56.43
CA ASN A 85 -10.50 23.95 56.80
C ASN A 85 -11.55 23.91 55.64
N TYR A 86 -11.11 23.53 54.42
CA TYR A 86 -12.00 23.34 53.30
C TYR A 86 -12.08 21.84 52.86
N PRO A 87 -12.66 20.94 53.69
CA PRO A 87 -12.65 19.48 53.44
C PRO A 87 -13.41 19.05 52.17
N ILE A 88 -14.29 19.92 51.67
CA ILE A 88 -15.04 19.64 50.41
C ILE A 88 -14.12 19.67 49.19
N VAL A 89 -13.05 20.45 49.23
CA VAL A 89 -12.08 20.57 48.12
C VAL A 89 -11.29 19.27 47.97
N ASP A 90 -10.89 18.61 49.07
CA ASP A 90 -10.23 17.30 49.03
C ASP A 90 -11.08 16.28 48.26
N LYS A 91 -12.38 16.19 48.58
CA LYS A 91 -13.31 15.25 47.93
C LYS A 91 -13.50 15.56 46.46
N LEU A 92 -13.63 16.84 46.08
CA LEU A 92 -13.76 17.25 44.68
C LEU A 92 -12.49 16.96 43.86
N VAL A 93 -11.33 17.27 44.42
CA VAL A 93 -10.03 17.01 43.78
C VAL A 93 -9.83 15.49 43.60
N ALA A 94 -10.14 14.68 44.60
CA ALA A 94 -10.05 13.23 44.52
C ALA A 94 -10.93 12.65 43.39
N ILE A 95 -12.15 13.17 43.20
CA ILE A 95 -13.02 12.74 42.07
C ILE A 95 -12.42 13.12 40.72
N ILE A 96 -11.90 14.36 40.61
CA ILE A 96 -11.26 14.85 39.38
C ILE A 96 -10.02 14.02 39.04
N ILE A 97 -9.17 13.75 40.02
CA ILE A 97 -7.97 12.91 39.85
C ILE A 97 -8.37 11.51 39.39
N THR A 98 -9.37 10.90 40.03
CA THR A 98 -9.83 9.57 39.69
C THR A 98 -10.32 9.50 38.24
N PHE A 99 -11.12 10.47 37.81
CA PHE A 99 -11.57 10.56 36.42
C PHE A 99 -10.41 10.70 35.46
N PHE A 100 -9.41 11.51 35.80
CA PHE A 100 -8.21 11.72 34.97
C PHE A 100 -7.37 10.43 34.84
N ILE A 101 -7.16 9.70 35.97
CA ILE A 101 -6.45 8.40 35.96
C ILE A 101 -7.17 7.38 35.08
N LEU A 102 -8.48 7.25 35.25
CA LEU A 102 -9.27 6.29 34.45
C LEU A 102 -9.27 6.62 32.97
N LYS A 103 -9.38 7.92 32.63
CA LYS A 103 -9.28 8.38 31.24
C LYS A 103 -7.91 8.06 30.66
N THR A 104 -6.83 8.36 31.37
CA THR A 104 -5.46 8.09 30.91
C THR A 104 -5.24 6.58 30.72
N ALA A 105 -5.74 5.77 31.65
CA ALA A 105 -5.68 4.32 31.55
C ALA A 105 -6.43 3.80 30.31
N TYR A 106 -7.61 4.35 30.03
CA TYR A 106 -8.39 4.02 28.83
C TYR A 106 -7.66 4.41 27.54
N ASP A 107 -7.11 5.63 27.48
CA ASP A 107 -6.37 6.12 26.30
C ASP A 107 -5.15 5.24 26.01
N ILE A 108 -4.38 4.86 27.05
CA ILE A 108 -3.22 3.95 26.92
C ILE A 108 -3.68 2.56 26.49
N PHE A 109 -4.78 2.05 27.05
CA PHE A 109 -5.31 0.73 26.69
C PHE A 109 -5.73 0.67 25.21
N ILE A 110 -6.49 1.66 24.74
CA ILE A 110 -6.93 1.71 23.33
C ILE A 110 -5.72 1.82 22.38
N GLU A 111 -4.76 2.72 22.67
CA GLU A 111 -3.56 2.90 21.84
C GLU A 111 -2.71 1.61 21.80
N SER A 112 -2.56 0.93 22.95
CA SER A 112 -1.82 -0.34 23.03
C SER A 112 -2.55 -1.47 22.33
N SER A 113 -3.86 -1.57 22.51
CA SER A 113 -4.69 -2.60 21.84
C SER A 113 -4.68 -2.43 20.32
N PHE A 114 -4.79 -1.19 19.83
CA PHE A 114 -4.68 -0.87 18.41
C PHE A 114 -3.32 -1.29 17.84
N SER A 115 -2.24 -1.03 18.59
CA SER A 115 -0.89 -1.43 18.18
C SER A 115 -0.68 -2.95 18.19
N LEU A 116 -1.31 -3.68 19.12
CA LEU A 116 -1.21 -5.13 19.24
C LEU A 116 -2.10 -5.89 18.25
N SER A 117 -3.13 -5.24 17.73
CA SER A 117 -4.07 -5.79 16.73
C SER A 117 -3.66 -5.48 15.29
N ASP A 118 -2.38 -5.19 15.03
CA ASP A 118 -1.87 -4.76 13.72
C ASP A 118 -2.59 -3.53 13.15
N GLY A 119 -3.13 -2.68 14.04
CA GLY A 119 -3.75 -1.43 13.66
C GLY A 119 -2.74 -0.46 13.03
N PHE A 120 -3.10 0.07 11.86
CA PHE A 120 -2.29 1.03 11.11
C PHE A 120 -3.12 2.28 10.76
N ASP A 121 -2.47 3.42 10.53
CA ASP A 121 -3.17 4.66 10.19
C ASP A 121 -3.52 4.66 8.69
N ASP A 122 -4.82 4.65 8.38
CA ASP A 122 -5.33 4.63 7.01
C ASP A 122 -4.86 5.84 6.19
N ARG A 123 -4.62 6.99 6.84
CA ARG A 123 -4.11 8.19 6.16
C ARG A 123 -2.70 8.00 5.63
N LEU A 124 -1.84 7.27 6.38
CA LEU A 124 -0.51 6.93 5.90
C LEU A 124 -0.58 5.99 4.70
N LEU A 125 -1.51 5.01 4.73
CA LEU A 125 -1.72 4.11 3.58
C LEU A 125 -2.17 4.90 2.33
N GLU A 126 -3.06 5.88 2.47
CA GLU A 126 -3.46 6.74 1.35
C GLU A 126 -2.28 7.55 0.78
N ASP A 127 -1.39 8.06 1.63
CA ASP A 127 -0.23 8.82 1.18
C ASP A 127 0.80 7.91 0.48
N TYR A 128 0.99 6.68 0.98
CA TYR A 128 1.82 5.67 0.30
C TYR A 128 1.23 5.30 -1.07
N GLN A 129 -0.08 5.06 -1.13
CA GLN A 129 -0.76 4.75 -2.38
C GLN A 129 -0.59 5.85 -3.43
N LYS A 130 -0.72 7.12 -3.04
CA LYS A 130 -0.51 8.25 -3.95
C LYS A 130 0.90 8.27 -4.49
N ALA A 131 1.89 8.08 -3.63
CA ALA A 131 3.30 8.07 -4.04
C ALA A 131 3.64 6.87 -4.95
N ILE A 132 3.10 5.69 -4.67
CA ILE A 132 3.28 4.50 -5.50
C ILE A 132 2.69 4.72 -6.91
N MET A 133 1.53 5.36 -7.00
CA MET A 133 0.87 5.64 -8.28
C MET A 133 1.60 6.71 -9.13
N GLU A 134 2.59 7.41 -8.58
CA GLU A 134 3.49 8.30 -9.35
C GLU A 134 4.51 7.49 -10.19
N ILE A 135 4.74 6.20 -9.85
CA ILE A 135 5.70 5.34 -10.54
C ILE A 135 5.07 4.79 -11.84
N PRO A 136 5.73 4.99 -13.00
CA PRO A 136 5.22 4.52 -14.29
C PRO A 136 5.05 3.00 -14.34
N LYS A 137 4.11 2.52 -15.18
CA LYS A 137 3.79 1.10 -15.42
C LYS A 137 3.04 0.40 -14.28
N ILE A 138 2.79 1.05 -13.16
CA ILE A 138 1.86 0.57 -12.14
C ILE A 138 0.44 0.95 -12.57
N SER A 139 -0.42 -0.05 -12.75
CA SER A 139 -1.81 0.16 -13.15
C SER A 139 -2.70 0.49 -11.94
N LYS A 140 -2.44 -0.18 -10.80
CA LYS A 140 -3.24 -0.02 -9.60
C LYS A 140 -2.55 -0.61 -8.37
N VAL A 141 -2.76 -0.01 -7.21
CA VAL A 141 -2.52 -0.65 -5.91
C VAL A 141 -3.77 -1.44 -5.56
N LYS A 142 -3.72 -2.77 -5.66
CA LYS A 142 -4.87 -3.67 -5.44
C LYS A 142 -5.20 -3.81 -3.96
N SER A 143 -4.18 -3.95 -3.13
CA SER A 143 -4.29 -4.01 -1.68
C SER A 143 -3.01 -3.50 -1.03
N GLN A 144 -3.16 -2.96 0.17
CA GLN A 144 -2.05 -2.58 1.01
C GLN A 144 -2.40 -2.83 2.47
N ARG A 145 -1.43 -3.28 3.25
CA ARG A 145 -1.56 -3.51 4.69
C ARG A 145 -0.30 -3.01 5.37
N GLY A 146 -0.48 -2.19 6.40
CA GLY A 146 0.60 -1.71 7.24
C GLY A 146 0.56 -2.37 8.61
N ARG A 147 1.73 -2.62 9.19
CA ARG A 147 1.88 -3.05 10.58
C ARG A 147 3.11 -2.38 11.20
N THR A 148 3.11 -2.24 12.51
CA THR A 148 4.24 -1.65 13.22
C THR A 148 4.75 -2.58 14.29
N TYR A 149 6.06 -2.86 14.27
CA TYR A 149 6.78 -3.54 15.35
C TYR A 149 7.73 -2.55 16.02
N GLY A 150 7.36 -2.10 17.22
CA GLY A 150 8.11 -1.05 17.92
C GLY A 150 8.04 0.29 17.16
N SER A 151 9.16 0.71 16.60
CA SER A 151 9.27 1.93 15.77
C SER A 151 9.27 1.66 14.27
N ASN A 152 9.36 0.40 13.85
CA ASN A 152 9.53 0.00 12.47
C ASN A 152 8.17 -0.24 11.80
N ILE A 153 8.03 0.29 10.60
CA ILE A 153 6.85 0.11 9.73
C ILE A 153 7.15 -0.98 8.72
N TYR A 154 6.25 -1.94 8.62
CA TYR A 154 6.24 -3.00 7.62
C TYR A 154 5.01 -2.86 6.75
N LEU A 155 5.18 -3.02 5.44
CA LEU A 155 4.10 -2.92 4.45
C LEU A 155 4.04 -4.19 3.61
N ASP A 156 2.83 -4.71 3.44
CA ASP A 156 2.51 -5.75 2.46
C ASP A 156 1.66 -5.08 1.36
N ILE A 157 2.13 -5.06 0.12
CA ILE A 157 1.50 -4.34 -0.99
C ILE A 157 1.28 -5.29 -2.16
N THR A 158 0.09 -5.28 -2.74
CA THR A 158 -0.18 -5.96 -4.00
C THR A 158 -0.38 -4.93 -5.10
N LEU A 159 0.46 -5.01 -6.14
CA LEU A 159 0.43 -4.11 -7.30
C LEU A 159 -0.12 -4.84 -8.53
N GLU A 160 -1.02 -4.20 -9.25
CA GLU A 160 -1.39 -4.61 -10.60
C GLU A 160 -0.52 -3.86 -11.60
N MET A 161 0.18 -4.60 -12.46
CA MET A 161 1.07 -4.05 -13.49
C MET A 161 0.69 -4.56 -14.87
N ASN A 162 1.20 -3.89 -15.91
CA ASN A 162 0.98 -4.32 -17.29
C ASN A 162 1.43 -5.79 -17.45
N PRO A 163 0.55 -6.69 -17.92
CA PRO A 163 0.84 -8.11 -18.08
C PRO A 163 1.96 -8.40 -19.10
N ASP A 164 2.32 -7.42 -19.93
CA ASP A 164 3.39 -7.54 -20.93
C ASP A 164 4.81 -7.30 -20.37
N LEU A 165 4.92 -6.92 -19.10
CA LEU A 165 6.23 -6.78 -18.45
C LEU A 165 6.88 -8.15 -18.26
N SER A 166 8.20 -8.21 -18.48
CA SER A 166 8.99 -9.36 -18.06
C SER A 166 9.10 -9.41 -16.53
N VAL A 167 9.44 -10.57 -15.98
CA VAL A 167 9.70 -10.72 -14.54
C VAL A 167 10.78 -9.74 -14.08
N PHE A 168 11.82 -9.53 -14.90
CA PHE A 168 12.90 -8.60 -14.59
C PHE A 168 12.40 -7.15 -14.50
N GLU A 169 11.64 -6.67 -15.48
CA GLU A 169 11.08 -5.31 -15.49
C GLU A 169 10.12 -5.08 -14.32
N SER A 170 9.29 -6.07 -13.99
CA SER A 170 8.35 -5.96 -12.88
C SER A 170 9.06 -5.94 -11.53
N HIS A 171 10.18 -6.69 -11.39
CA HIS A 171 11.00 -6.65 -10.19
C HIS A 171 11.72 -5.31 -10.02
N GLU A 172 12.28 -4.73 -11.08
CA GLU A 172 12.86 -3.38 -11.01
C GLU A 172 11.86 -2.31 -10.54
N ILE A 173 10.59 -2.44 -10.93
CA ILE A 173 9.53 -1.54 -10.46
C ILE A 173 9.23 -1.79 -8.98
N ALA A 174 9.21 -3.05 -8.53
CA ALA A 174 9.05 -3.37 -7.11
C ALA A 174 10.18 -2.76 -6.27
N ASP A 175 11.43 -2.92 -6.69
CA ASP A 175 12.61 -2.33 -6.03
C ASP A 175 12.52 -0.80 -5.96
N GLN A 176 11.99 -0.15 -7.00
CA GLN A 176 11.74 1.31 -6.99
C GLN A 176 10.68 1.69 -5.97
N VAL A 177 9.61 0.91 -5.83
CA VAL A 177 8.56 1.14 -4.81
C VAL A 177 9.14 1.00 -3.40
N GLU A 178 9.88 -0.07 -3.14
CA GLU A 178 10.53 -0.33 -1.85
C GLU A 178 11.49 0.80 -1.47
N SER A 179 12.41 1.16 -2.37
CA SER A 179 13.38 2.25 -2.15
C SER A 179 12.69 3.60 -1.92
N MET A 180 11.66 3.92 -2.69
CA MET A 180 10.91 5.16 -2.54
C MET A 180 10.19 5.23 -1.18
N LEU A 181 9.59 4.12 -0.74
CA LEU A 181 8.90 4.05 0.55
C LEU A 181 9.87 4.14 1.72
N GLU A 182 11.04 3.51 1.62
CA GLU A 182 12.11 3.65 2.61
C GLU A 182 12.63 5.09 2.68
N GLU A 183 13.03 5.68 1.56
CA GLU A 183 13.67 7.00 1.51
C GLU A 183 12.71 8.14 1.86
N ARG A 184 11.48 8.12 1.32
CA ARG A 184 10.52 9.23 1.46
C ARG A 184 9.71 9.15 2.75
N PHE A 185 9.39 7.95 3.22
CA PHE A 185 8.48 7.74 4.35
C PHE A 185 9.10 7.02 5.54
N GLY A 186 10.33 6.51 5.41
CA GLY A 186 11.03 5.77 6.47
C GLY A 186 10.38 4.43 6.79
N VAL A 187 9.76 3.79 5.80
CA VAL A 187 9.27 2.41 5.91
C VAL A 187 10.47 1.50 6.08
N PHE A 188 10.40 0.60 7.04
CA PHE A 188 11.53 -0.27 7.37
C PHE A 188 11.69 -1.43 6.41
N ASP A 189 10.56 -1.98 5.96
CA ASP A 189 10.53 -3.13 5.05
C ASP A 189 9.20 -3.17 4.31
N THR A 190 9.25 -3.53 3.02
CA THR A 190 8.08 -3.61 2.16
C THR A 190 8.11 -4.92 1.39
N ASP A 191 7.04 -5.71 1.46
CA ASP A 191 6.83 -6.89 0.62
C ASP A 191 5.89 -6.52 -0.53
N VAL A 192 6.40 -6.57 -1.77
CA VAL A 192 5.66 -6.23 -2.97
C VAL A 192 5.26 -7.47 -3.75
N HIS A 193 3.98 -7.82 -3.68
CA HIS A 193 3.37 -8.85 -4.52
C HIS A 193 2.87 -8.25 -5.83
N ILE A 194 3.26 -8.85 -6.97
CA ILE A 194 2.91 -8.37 -8.29
C ILE A 194 1.84 -9.26 -8.91
N GLU A 195 0.76 -8.66 -9.38
CA GLU A 195 -0.28 -9.31 -10.18
C GLU A 195 -0.40 -8.66 -11.56
N PRO A 196 -0.72 -9.42 -12.60
CA PRO A 196 -1.02 -8.83 -13.90
C PRO A 196 -2.33 -8.04 -13.83
N ALA A 197 -2.34 -6.84 -14.41
CA ALA A 197 -3.57 -6.08 -14.59
C ALA A 197 -4.56 -6.87 -15.45
N PRO A 198 -5.88 -6.71 -15.27
CA PRO A 198 -6.87 -7.37 -16.09
C PRO A 198 -6.63 -7.09 -17.59
N ILE A 199 -6.61 -8.17 -18.38
CA ILE A 199 -6.52 -8.04 -19.83
C ILE A 199 -7.89 -7.57 -20.35
N PRO A 200 -7.96 -6.51 -21.17
CA PRO A 200 -9.21 -6.08 -21.77
C PRO A 200 -9.90 -7.23 -22.51
N GLU A 201 -11.24 -7.26 -22.54
CA GLU A 201 -12.00 -8.35 -23.16
C GLU A 201 -11.64 -8.58 -24.63
N ASP A 202 -11.27 -7.53 -25.37
CA ASP A 202 -10.81 -7.58 -26.75
C ASP A 202 -9.39 -8.17 -26.91
N GLU A 203 -8.65 -8.32 -25.83
CA GLU A 203 -7.30 -8.91 -25.76
C GLU A 203 -7.29 -10.34 -25.16
N VAL A 204 -8.45 -10.87 -24.76
CA VAL A 204 -8.57 -12.28 -24.36
C VAL A 204 -8.24 -13.18 -25.56
N LEU A 205 -7.57 -14.32 -25.35
CA LEU A 205 -7.00 -15.19 -26.39
C LEU A 205 -7.95 -15.46 -27.56
N ASP A 206 -9.21 -15.79 -27.29
CA ASP A 206 -10.23 -16.06 -28.32
C ASP A 206 -10.56 -14.81 -29.16
N ASN A 207 -10.56 -13.64 -28.55
CA ASN A 207 -10.82 -12.37 -29.23
C ASN A 207 -9.58 -11.92 -30.03
N VAL A 208 -8.37 -12.14 -29.51
CA VAL A 208 -7.12 -11.89 -30.23
C VAL A 208 -7.06 -12.77 -31.49
N TYR A 209 -7.40 -14.04 -31.40
CA TYR A 209 -7.42 -14.93 -32.57
C TYR A 209 -8.41 -14.47 -33.65
N LYS A 210 -9.62 -14.10 -33.24
CA LYS A 210 -10.63 -13.53 -34.16
C LYS A 210 -10.14 -12.24 -34.80
N LYS A 211 -9.55 -11.36 -34.02
CA LYS A 211 -9.00 -10.07 -34.44
C LYS A 211 -7.86 -10.26 -35.46
N LEU A 212 -6.93 -11.17 -35.16
CA LEU A 212 -5.81 -11.47 -36.06
C LEU A 212 -6.25 -12.15 -37.34
N LEU A 213 -7.21 -13.08 -37.28
CA LEU A 213 -7.82 -13.68 -38.44
C LEU A 213 -8.44 -12.62 -39.37
N MET A 214 -9.23 -11.71 -38.81
CA MET A 214 -9.84 -10.62 -39.56
C MET A 214 -8.78 -9.71 -40.22
N ARG A 215 -7.71 -9.38 -39.49
CA ARG A 215 -6.61 -8.55 -39.99
C ARG A 215 -5.81 -9.24 -41.09
N GLU A 216 -5.56 -10.54 -40.97
CA GLU A 216 -4.92 -11.34 -42.03
C GLU A 216 -5.75 -11.34 -43.29
N GLN A 217 -7.09 -11.49 -43.19
CA GLN A 217 -8.00 -11.40 -44.31
C GLN A 217 -7.99 -10.00 -44.96
N LEU A 218 -7.89 -8.92 -44.13
CA LEU A 218 -7.77 -7.56 -44.66
C LEU A 218 -6.48 -7.37 -45.46
N ILE A 219 -5.34 -7.88 -44.95
CA ILE A 219 -4.06 -7.85 -45.68
C ILE A 219 -4.17 -8.60 -46.99
N ASP A 220 -4.78 -9.78 -46.97
CA ASP A 220 -4.95 -10.60 -48.18
C ASP A 220 -5.82 -9.91 -49.23
N GLN A 221 -6.81 -9.14 -48.79
CA GLN A 221 -7.66 -8.31 -49.66
C GLN A 221 -7.01 -6.96 -50.06
N GLY A 222 -5.79 -6.68 -49.61
CA GLY A 222 -5.11 -5.42 -49.88
C GLY A 222 -5.65 -4.21 -49.08
N ASN A 223 -6.44 -4.46 -48.04
CA ASN A 223 -7.08 -3.42 -47.26
C ASN A 223 -6.25 -3.04 -46.01
N GLN A 224 -6.23 -1.76 -45.65
CA GLN A 224 -5.58 -1.23 -44.43
C GLN A 224 -4.10 -1.61 -44.28
N LEU A 225 -3.38 -1.86 -45.39
CA LEU A 225 -1.99 -2.30 -45.37
C LEU A 225 -1.09 -1.33 -44.57
N GLU A 226 -1.35 -0.01 -44.64
CA GLU A 226 -0.55 0.99 -43.91
C GLU A 226 -0.55 0.81 -42.42
N GLU A 227 -1.68 0.45 -41.84
CA GLU A 227 -1.88 0.28 -40.39
C GLU A 227 -1.51 -1.12 -39.91
N LEU A 228 -1.75 -2.13 -40.78
CA LEU A 228 -1.60 -3.53 -40.41
C LEU A 228 -0.19 -4.05 -40.57
N LEU A 229 0.62 -3.50 -41.51
CA LEU A 229 2.01 -3.85 -41.70
C LEU A 229 2.93 -2.94 -40.87
N ALA A 230 3.86 -3.54 -40.14
CA ALA A 230 4.86 -2.78 -39.38
C ALA A 230 5.85 -2.08 -40.31
N ASP A 231 6.56 -1.06 -39.83
CA ASP A 231 7.56 -0.36 -40.63
C ASP A 231 8.77 -1.23 -40.97
N ASP A 232 9.07 -2.22 -40.10
CA ASP A 232 10.11 -3.24 -40.29
C ASP A 232 9.56 -4.54 -40.95
N PHE A 233 8.44 -4.48 -41.65
CA PHE A 233 7.81 -5.62 -42.28
C PHE A 233 8.65 -6.23 -43.36
N VAL A 234 8.73 -7.55 -43.37
CA VAL A 234 9.45 -8.35 -44.37
C VAL A 234 8.50 -9.40 -44.98
N TYR A 235 8.45 -9.43 -46.29
CA TYR A 235 7.74 -10.44 -47.07
C TYR A 235 8.69 -11.29 -47.90
N ILE A 236 8.52 -12.61 -47.89
CA ILE A 236 9.32 -13.55 -48.70
C ILE A 236 8.40 -14.36 -49.59
N ARG A 237 8.56 -14.22 -50.91
CA ARG A 237 7.82 -15.01 -51.91
C ARG A 237 8.37 -16.43 -52.03
N GLN A 238 7.59 -17.34 -52.65
CA GLN A 238 7.96 -18.73 -52.92
C GLN A 238 9.30 -18.88 -53.65
N ASN A 239 9.68 -17.91 -54.51
CA ASN A 239 10.95 -17.89 -55.22
C ASN A 239 12.12 -17.34 -54.41
N GLY A 240 11.92 -17.05 -53.14
CA GLY A 240 12.92 -16.45 -52.23
C GLY A 240 13.11 -14.93 -52.38
N LYS A 241 12.35 -14.24 -53.25
CA LYS A 241 12.43 -12.80 -53.39
C LYS A 241 11.92 -12.16 -52.10
N GLN A 242 12.77 -11.36 -51.45
CA GLN A 242 12.41 -10.58 -50.25
C GLN A 242 11.91 -9.20 -50.69
N MET A 243 10.90 -8.70 -50.02
CA MET A 243 10.27 -7.40 -50.22
C MET A 243 10.01 -6.72 -48.89
N ASP A 244 10.12 -5.41 -48.89
CA ASP A 244 9.71 -4.55 -47.76
C ASP A 244 8.21 -4.17 -47.87
N LYS A 245 7.73 -3.39 -46.91
CA LYS A 245 6.35 -2.90 -46.80
C LYS A 245 5.90 -2.19 -48.10
N GLU A 246 6.73 -1.29 -48.63
CA GLU A 246 6.37 -0.50 -49.81
C GLU A 246 6.34 -1.34 -51.11
N ALA A 247 7.33 -2.21 -51.29
CA ALA A 247 7.36 -3.11 -52.41
C ALA A 247 6.19 -4.12 -52.38
N TYR A 248 5.85 -4.62 -51.17
CA TYR A 248 4.71 -5.51 -51.00
C TYR A 248 3.37 -4.83 -51.35
N LYS A 249 3.14 -3.61 -50.90
CA LYS A 249 1.94 -2.82 -51.23
C LYS A 249 1.80 -2.56 -52.71
N ALA A 250 2.91 -2.36 -53.45
CA ALA A 250 2.90 -2.08 -54.86
C ALA A 250 2.63 -3.33 -55.76
N GLU A 251 3.06 -4.50 -55.30
CA GLU A 251 2.98 -5.76 -56.08
C GLU A 251 1.87 -6.73 -55.60
N LYS A 252 1.02 -6.31 -54.61
CA LYS A 252 -0.01 -7.20 -54.01
C LYS A 252 -1.12 -7.53 -55.04
N ASP A 253 -1.30 -8.81 -55.32
CA ASP A 253 -2.46 -9.31 -56.02
C ASP A 253 -3.61 -9.60 -55.07
N LEU A 254 -4.85 -9.33 -55.47
CA LEU A 254 -6.06 -9.59 -54.68
C LEU A 254 -6.37 -11.07 -54.68
N ASN A 255 -6.38 -11.72 -53.52
CA ASN A 255 -6.58 -13.15 -53.35
C ASN A 255 -7.91 -13.53 -52.71
N SER A 256 -8.20 -14.81 -52.75
CA SER A 256 -9.42 -15.47 -52.29
C SER A 256 -9.47 -15.62 -50.77
N ALA A 257 -10.64 -16.00 -50.24
CA ALA A 257 -10.83 -16.17 -48.79
C ALA A 257 -9.90 -17.24 -48.19
N ILE A 258 -9.21 -16.87 -47.15
CA ILE A 258 -8.34 -17.72 -46.34
C ILE A 258 -9.16 -18.83 -45.65
N LYS A 259 -8.66 -20.07 -45.73
CA LYS A 259 -9.23 -21.24 -45.03
C LYS A 259 -8.18 -21.89 -44.14
N ASP A 260 -8.63 -22.66 -43.15
CA ASP A 260 -7.80 -23.52 -42.29
C ASP A 260 -6.64 -22.80 -41.58
N ILE A 261 -6.94 -21.68 -40.92
CA ILE A 261 -5.95 -20.93 -40.15
C ILE A 261 -5.60 -21.66 -38.87
N GLN A 262 -4.29 -21.77 -38.62
CA GLN A 262 -3.70 -22.15 -37.35
C GLN A 262 -2.97 -20.98 -36.73
N ILE A 263 -3.28 -20.65 -35.47
CA ILE A 263 -2.63 -19.58 -34.72
C ILE A 263 -1.88 -20.17 -33.53
N THR A 264 -0.58 -19.94 -33.49
CA THR A 264 0.31 -20.38 -32.39
C THR A 264 0.80 -19.18 -31.63
N SER A 265 0.63 -19.22 -30.31
CA SER A 265 1.15 -18.19 -29.42
C SER A 265 2.64 -18.41 -29.16
N ILE A 266 3.51 -17.53 -29.64
CA ILE A 266 4.95 -17.55 -29.34
C ILE A 266 5.19 -16.85 -28.00
N SER A 267 4.54 -15.71 -27.77
CA SER A 267 4.53 -14.96 -26.54
C SER A 267 3.21 -14.18 -26.39
N GLN A 268 3.03 -13.45 -25.32
CA GLN A 268 1.86 -12.57 -25.19
C GLN A 268 1.80 -11.51 -26.29
N LYS A 269 2.97 -10.99 -26.71
CA LYS A 269 3.11 -9.93 -27.73
C LYS A 269 3.37 -10.46 -29.14
N THR A 270 3.53 -11.76 -29.33
CA THR A 270 3.91 -12.34 -30.62
C THR A 270 3.10 -13.58 -30.92
N LYS A 271 2.44 -13.59 -32.09
CA LYS A 271 1.65 -14.71 -32.60
C LYS A 271 2.16 -15.10 -33.95
N LEU A 272 2.21 -16.42 -34.20
CA LEU A 272 2.46 -17.01 -35.50
C LEU A 272 1.12 -17.45 -36.08
N ILE A 273 0.86 -17.06 -37.33
CA ILE A 273 -0.30 -17.50 -38.07
C ILE A 273 0.20 -18.32 -39.24
N SER A 274 -0.40 -19.49 -39.47
CA SER A 274 -0.10 -20.32 -40.62
C SER A 274 -1.41 -20.79 -41.27
N TYR A 275 -1.51 -20.72 -42.61
CA TYR A 275 -2.65 -21.15 -43.36
C TYR A 275 -2.24 -21.66 -44.76
N GLU A 276 -3.11 -22.41 -45.44
CA GLU A 276 -2.90 -22.87 -46.79
C GLU A 276 -3.85 -22.14 -47.75
N LEU A 277 -3.32 -21.62 -48.83
CA LEU A 277 -4.06 -20.98 -49.91
C LEU A 277 -3.50 -21.45 -51.25
N ASP A 278 -4.34 -22.03 -52.09
CA ASP A 278 -3.98 -22.51 -53.46
C ASP A 278 -2.72 -23.42 -53.51
N GLY A 279 -2.54 -24.28 -52.47
CA GLY A 279 -1.41 -25.19 -52.38
C GLY A 279 -0.11 -24.54 -51.92
N ILE A 280 -0.19 -23.32 -51.43
CA ILE A 280 0.89 -22.54 -50.86
C ILE A 280 0.65 -22.41 -49.36
N VAL A 281 1.69 -22.66 -48.54
CA VAL A 281 1.64 -22.43 -47.11
C VAL A 281 2.10 -21.00 -46.87
N HIS A 282 1.23 -20.21 -46.25
CA HIS A 282 1.49 -18.88 -45.80
C HIS A 282 1.81 -18.91 -44.31
N THR A 283 2.86 -18.20 -43.91
CA THR A 283 3.25 -18.04 -42.50
C THR A 283 3.49 -16.57 -42.19
N SER A 284 2.80 -16.03 -41.22
CA SER A 284 2.95 -14.66 -40.80
C SER A 284 3.22 -14.55 -39.29
N ILE A 285 3.99 -13.55 -38.91
CA ILE A 285 4.31 -13.21 -37.51
C ILE A 285 3.71 -11.84 -37.20
N TRP A 286 2.85 -11.84 -36.20
CA TRP A 286 2.22 -10.65 -35.66
C TRP A 286 2.85 -10.25 -34.36
N ARG A 287 3.18 -8.97 -34.22
CA ARG A 287 3.75 -8.38 -33.01
C ARG A 287 2.86 -7.24 -32.53
N ARG A 288 2.67 -7.16 -31.23
CA ARG A 288 1.93 -6.08 -30.57
C ARG A 288 2.88 -5.08 -29.91
N HIS A 289 2.81 -3.80 -30.29
CA HIS A 289 3.31 -2.65 -29.55
C HIS A 289 2.12 -1.92 -28.89
N GLU A 290 1.53 -0.97 -29.60
CA GLU A 290 0.24 -0.37 -29.23
C GLU A 290 -0.92 -1.14 -29.87
N THR A 291 -0.73 -1.54 -31.11
CA THR A 291 -1.66 -2.38 -31.90
C THR A 291 -0.94 -3.60 -32.44
N TRP A 292 -1.72 -4.60 -32.88
CA TRP A 292 -1.18 -5.77 -33.55
C TRP A 292 -0.80 -5.42 -34.98
N GLN A 293 0.46 -5.59 -35.36
CA GLN A 293 0.99 -5.40 -36.70
C GLN A 293 1.70 -6.66 -37.21
N ASN A 294 1.57 -6.95 -38.52
CA ASN A 294 2.31 -7.99 -39.17
C ASN A 294 3.75 -7.51 -39.42
N ILE A 295 4.72 -8.27 -38.91
CA ILE A 295 6.16 -7.95 -39.06
C ILE A 295 6.84 -8.86 -40.06
N PHE A 296 6.23 -10.00 -40.38
CA PHE A 296 6.82 -10.98 -41.28
C PHE A 296 5.74 -11.82 -41.96
N HIS A 297 5.89 -12.06 -43.25
CA HIS A 297 5.03 -12.95 -44.02
C HIS A 297 5.87 -13.75 -45.02
N GLN A 298 5.67 -15.05 -45.10
CA GLN A 298 6.38 -15.93 -46.01
C GLN A 298 5.41 -16.86 -46.69
N GLU A 299 5.66 -17.09 -47.98
CA GLU A 299 5.04 -18.11 -48.79
C GLU A 299 5.99 -19.29 -48.99
N THR A 300 5.48 -20.51 -48.81
CA THR A 300 6.24 -21.74 -49.00
C THR A 300 5.42 -22.71 -49.86
N LYS A 301 6.00 -23.20 -50.96
CA LYS A 301 5.33 -24.19 -51.82
C LYS A 301 5.26 -25.52 -51.06
N LYS A 302 4.07 -26.13 -51.04
CA LYS A 302 3.89 -27.46 -50.48
C LYS A 302 4.48 -28.48 -51.49
N GLU A 303 5.37 -29.35 -51.03
CA GLU A 303 5.90 -30.46 -51.87
C GLU A 303 4.84 -31.54 -52.16
#